data_49c332c04ce2725c8c7e676d8a4379b9
#
_entry.id   49c332c04ce2725c8c7e676d8a4379b9
#
_cell.length_a   1.000
_cell.length_b   1.000
_cell.length_c   1.000
_cell.angle_alpha   90.00
_cell.angle_beta   90.00
_cell.angle_gamma   90.00
#
_symmetry.space_group_name_H-M   'P 1'
#
loop_
_entity.id
_entity.type
_entity.pdbx_description
1 polymer ?
#
loop_
_entity_poly.entity_id
_entity_poly.type
_entity_poly.pdbx_seq_one_letter_code
_entity_poly.pdbx_strand_id
1 'polypeptide(L)' 'MKTLDVFIRQENISLYKKLLSDRNITDGQRDVIGKMLADEEAKLLELFSPPEQAQTSRINS' A
#
# COMPACT_ATOMS: atom_id res chain seq x y z
N MET A 1 14.55 3.35 -9.59
CA MET A 1 15.11 3.80 -8.32
C MET A 1 14.16 3.49 -7.20
N LYS A 2 14.59 2.63 -6.31
CA LYS A 2 13.71 2.19 -5.24
C LYS A 2 13.41 3.27 -4.23
N THR A 3 14.35 4.17 -4.02
CA THR A 3 14.14 5.25 -3.09
C THR A 3 12.99 6.15 -3.53
N LEU A 4 12.95 6.46 -4.82
CA LEU A 4 11.88 7.28 -5.34
C LEU A 4 10.54 6.53 -5.29
N ASP A 5 10.58 5.24 -5.60
CA ASP A 5 9.37 4.42 -5.53
C ASP A 5 8.80 4.42 -4.12
N VAL A 6 9.66 4.25 -3.12
CA VAL A 6 9.21 4.26 -1.73
C VAL A 6 8.57 5.60 -1.40
N PHE A 7 9.22 6.68 -1.81
CA PHE A 7 8.69 8.00 -1.52
C PHE A 7 7.30 8.20 -2.13
N ILE A 8 7.15 7.83 -3.39
CA ILE A 8 5.89 7.98 -4.07
C ILE A 8 4.80 7.15 -3.41
N ARG A 9 5.12 5.92 -3.04
CA ARG A 9 4.14 5.06 -2.38
C ARG A 9 3.71 5.63 -1.05
N GLN A 10 4.66 6.15 -0.29
CA GLN A 10 4.33 6.74 1.00
C GLN A 10 3.45 7.97 0.84
N GLU A 11 3.70 8.78 -0.19
CA GLU A 11 2.86 9.92 -0.44
C GLU A 11 1.45 9.51 -0.83
N ASN A 12 1.33 8.48 -1.65
CA ASN A 12 0.02 7.97 -2.03
C ASN A 12 -0.73 7.43 -0.83
N ILE A 13 -0.05 6.70 0.02
CA ILE A 13 -0.68 6.14 1.22
C ILE A 13 -1.19 7.26 2.11
N SER A 14 -0.38 8.28 2.31
CA SER A 14 -0.76 9.41 3.12
C SER A 14 -1.99 10.11 2.55
N LEU A 15 -2.00 10.29 1.24
CA LEU A 15 -3.13 10.93 0.57
C LEU A 15 -4.40 10.11 0.74
N TYR A 16 -4.31 8.81 0.52
CA TYR A 16 -5.51 7.96 0.62
C TYR A 16 -6.05 7.92 2.04
N LYS A 17 -5.16 7.89 3.03
CA LYS A 17 -5.62 7.95 4.42
C LYS A 17 -6.35 9.24 4.71
N LYS A 18 -5.85 10.33 4.16
CA LYS A 18 -6.48 11.63 4.34
C LYS A 18 -7.85 11.65 3.69
N LEU A 19 -7.95 11.09 2.49
CA LEU A 19 -9.23 11.02 1.79
C LEU A 19 -10.23 10.17 2.55
N LEU A 20 -9.77 9.07 3.14
CA LEU A 20 -10.66 8.20 3.88
C LEU A 20 -11.20 8.85 5.15
N SER A 21 -10.48 9.82 5.68
CA SER A 21 -10.94 10.53 6.86
C SER A 21 -11.95 11.63 6.53
N ASP A 22 -12.16 11.91 5.26
CA ASP A 22 -13.11 12.91 4.82
C ASP A 22 -14.52 12.35 4.95
N ARG A 23 -15.37 13.07 5.66
CA ARG A 23 -16.74 12.61 5.87
C ARG A 23 -17.64 12.81 4.67
N ASN A 24 -17.17 13.59 3.69
CA ASN A 24 -18.01 13.93 2.56
C ASN A 24 -17.92 12.94 1.42
N ILE A 25 -17.04 11.94 1.51
CA ILE A 25 -16.95 10.95 0.45
C ILE A 25 -18.08 9.94 0.59
N THR A 26 -18.49 9.39 -0.55
CA THR A 26 -19.55 8.39 -0.56
C THR A 26 -19.00 7.03 -0.13
N ASP A 27 -19.91 6.11 0.15
CA ASP A 27 -19.52 4.75 0.51
C ASP A 27 -18.75 4.09 -0.65
N GLY A 28 -19.22 4.32 -1.88
CA GLY A 28 -18.53 3.77 -3.03
C GLY A 28 -17.11 4.32 -3.17
N GLN A 29 -16.96 5.62 -2.97
CA GLN A 29 -15.64 6.23 -3.04
C GLN A 29 -14.74 5.70 -1.94
N ARG A 30 -15.29 5.54 -0.74
CA ARG A 30 -14.53 5.01 0.38
C ARG A 30 -14.02 3.60 0.08
N ASP A 31 -14.87 2.79 -0.52
CA ASP A 31 -14.50 1.43 -0.86
C ASP A 31 -13.35 1.40 -1.88
N VAL A 32 -13.46 2.22 -2.91
CA VAL A 32 -12.41 2.29 -3.94
C VAL A 32 -11.09 2.78 -3.34
N ILE A 33 -11.17 3.85 -2.55
CA ILE A 33 -9.96 4.42 -1.96
C ILE A 33 -9.32 3.42 -1.00
N GLY A 34 -10.15 2.70 -0.24
CA GLY A 34 -9.63 1.68 0.66
C GLY A 34 -8.87 0.59 -0.06
N LYS A 35 -9.38 0.18 -1.22
CA LYS A 35 -8.70 -0.83 -2.01
C LYS A 35 -7.39 -0.30 -2.57
N MET A 36 -7.40 0.96 -3.01
CA MET A 36 -6.17 1.56 -3.53
C MET A 36 -5.13 1.70 -2.43
N LEU A 37 -5.56 2.05 -1.23
CA LEU A 37 -4.65 2.16 -0.10
C LEU A 37 -4.04 0.81 0.22
N ALA A 38 -4.84 -0.23 0.27
CA ALA A 38 -4.34 -1.57 0.56
C ALA A 38 -3.32 -2.01 -0.50
N ASP A 39 -3.61 -1.69 -1.77
CA ASP A 39 -2.69 -2.05 -2.84
C ASP A 39 -1.35 -1.33 -2.71
N GLU A 40 -1.40 -0.03 -2.39
CA GLU A 40 -0.17 0.72 -2.21
C GLU A 40 0.64 0.22 -1.03
N GLU A 41 -0.03 -0.12 0.06
CA GLU A 41 0.66 -0.65 1.23
C GLU A 41 1.31 -1.99 0.93
N ALA A 42 0.63 -2.84 0.17
CA ALA A 42 1.19 -4.12 -0.21
C ALA A 42 2.44 -3.94 -1.08
N LYS A 43 2.38 -3.02 -2.02
CA LYS A 43 3.51 -2.77 -2.89
C LYS A 43 4.68 -2.14 -2.14
N LEU A 44 4.38 -1.29 -1.17
CA LEU A 44 5.43 -0.72 -0.36
C LEU A 44 6.15 -1.80 0.43
N LEU A 45 5.40 -2.75 0.97
CA LEU A 45 6.01 -3.87 1.68
C LEU A 45 6.92 -4.67 0.78
N GLU A 46 6.53 -4.86 -0.47
CA GLU A 46 7.36 -5.59 -1.42
C GLU A 46 8.70 -4.90 -1.65
N LEU A 47 8.71 -3.57 -1.59
CA LEU A 47 9.94 -2.84 -1.76
C LEU A 47 10.90 -3.02 -0.59
N PHE A 48 10.36 -3.25 0.60
CA PHE A 48 11.18 -3.46 1.79
C PHE A 48 11.49 -4.92 2.03
N SER A 49 10.65 -5.83 1.53
CA SER A 49 10.80 -7.26 1.78
C SER A 49 10.92 -7.99 0.46
N PRO A 50 12.13 -8.40 0.09
CA PRO A 50 12.30 -9.10 -1.18
C PRO A 50 11.44 -10.36 -1.25
N PRO A 51 10.94 -10.67 -2.43
CA PRO A 51 10.08 -11.84 -2.60
C PRO A 51 10.74 -13.16 -2.20
N GLU A 52 12.03 -13.26 -2.39
CA GLU A 52 12.71 -14.50 -2.07
C GLU A 52 12.69 -14.79 -0.58
N GLN A 53 12.61 -13.77 0.24
CA GLN A 53 12.48 -14.00 1.67
C GLN A 53 11.17 -14.68 2.00
N ALA A 54 10.12 -14.22 1.39
CA ALA A 54 8.81 -14.82 1.60
C ALA A 54 8.81 -16.26 1.14
N GLN A 55 9.44 -16.51 0.02
CA GLN A 55 9.51 -17.87 -0.50
C GLN A 55 10.28 -18.78 0.41
N THR A 56 11.39 -18.28 0.91
CA THR A 56 12.22 -19.08 1.78
C THR A 56 11.48 -19.49 3.03
N SER A 57 10.82 -18.57 3.64
CA SER A 57 10.12 -18.88 4.87
C SER A 57 9.03 -19.91 4.62
N ARG A 58 8.41 -19.85 3.48
CA ARG A 58 7.35 -20.78 3.16
C ARG A 58 7.90 -22.16 2.87
N ILE A 59 9.02 -22.20 2.22
CA ILE A 59 9.61 -23.46 1.86
C ILE A 59 9.97 -24.27 3.09
N ASN A 60 10.37 -23.61 4.10
CA ASN A 60 10.80 -24.30 5.31
C ASN A 60 9.66 -24.92 6.08
N SER A 61 8.50 -24.57 5.74
CA SER A 61 7.36 -25.14 6.43
C SER A 61 6.97 -26.49 5.85
#